data_9b7761adeed38a2bd2cb1c1c4e72f4ff
#
_entry.id   9b7761adeed38a2bd2cb1c1c4e72f4ff
#
_cell.length_a   1.000
_cell.length_b   1.000
_cell.length_c   1.000
_cell.angle_alpha   90.00
_cell.angle_beta   90.00
_cell.angle_gamma   90.00
#
_symmetry.space_group_name_H-M   'P 1'
#
loop_
_entity.id
_entity.type
_entity.pdbx_description
1 polymer ?
#
loop_
_entity_poly.entity_id
_entity_poly.type
_entity_poly.pdbx_seq_one_letter_code
_entity_poly.pdbx_strand_id
1 'polypeptide(L)'
;MLQEKTGVKISGLGYYPNCLSPDGEESERSVEHLRHVIAAAPKLGLTQVNTFIGRDYTKSVDDNWPRLLKVWKPIVDLAENTGVRIGIENCPMLFTKDEWPGGKNIASSPAIWRRLFSDLGSPNLGLNYDPSHMVFQCMDYLQPMRDFIDRIFHVHAKDVRVDQHKLNDVGVFAHPNLYHTPKLPGLGDIDWGKFFSVLGDAGYQGPVCVEVEDRIYEGSIENRTASLAQSYRYLSQFVGSE
;
A
#
# COMPACT_ATOMS: atom_id res chain seq x y z
N MET A 1 -23.75 -5.61 16.15
CA MET A 1 -22.42 -5.00 16.44
C MET A 1 -22.28 -3.65 15.76
N LEU A 2 -21.08 -2.99 15.73
CA LEU A 2 -20.97 -1.62 15.19
C LEU A 2 -21.36 -1.55 13.70
N GLN A 3 -20.93 -2.52 12.88
CA GLN A 3 -21.31 -2.62 11.46
C GLN A 3 -22.82 -2.67 11.23
N GLU A 4 -23.56 -3.45 12.02
CA GLU A 4 -25.02 -3.55 11.92
C GLU A 4 -25.72 -2.23 12.28
N LYS A 5 -25.11 -1.46 13.21
CA LYS A 5 -25.65 -0.16 13.63
C LYS A 5 -25.37 0.96 12.65
N THR A 6 -24.28 0.88 11.89
CA THR A 6 -23.80 1.99 11.04
C THR A 6 -23.96 1.70 9.54
N GLY A 7 -24.18 0.45 9.14
CA GLY A 7 -24.16 0.03 7.74
C GLY A 7 -22.75 0.00 7.11
N VAL A 8 -21.72 0.34 7.88
CA VAL A 8 -20.34 0.38 7.39
C VAL A 8 -19.79 -1.04 7.27
N LYS A 9 -19.24 -1.39 6.12
CA LYS A 9 -18.58 -2.69 5.87
C LYS A 9 -17.08 -2.55 6.09
N ILE A 10 -16.47 -3.56 6.74
CA ILE A 10 -15.01 -3.67 6.83
C ILE A 10 -14.52 -4.38 5.57
N SER A 11 -13.64 -3.76 4.78
CA SER A 11 -13.10 -4.31 3.54
C SER A 11 -11.93 -5.27 3.77
N GLY A 12 -11.20 -5.13 4.87
CA GLY A 12 -10.07 -5.97 5.21
C GLY A 12 -9.41 -5.56 6.52
N LEU A 13 -8.44 -6.36 6.95
CA LEU A 13 -7.57 -6.02 8.07
C LEU A 13 -6.25 -5.45 7.54
N GLY A 14 -5.65 -4.52 8.28
CA GLY A 14 -4.35 -3.95 7.98
C GLY A 14 -3.35 -4.19 9.10
N TYR A 15 -2.16 -4.67 8.75
CA TYR A 15 -1.01 -4.74 9.64
C TYR A 15 0.27 -4.60 8.81
N TYR A 16 1.03 -3.55 9.04
CA TYR A 16 2.12 -3.11 8.17
C TYR A 16 3.50 -3.17 8.83
N PRO A 17 3.99 -4.36 9.22
CA PRO A 17 5.29 -4.53 9.86
C PRO A 17 6.43 -4.66 8.86
N ASN A 18 7.66 -4.61 9.37
CA ASN A 18 8.83 -5.06 8.63
C ASN A 18 9.13 -6.54 8.92
N CYS A 19 8.50 -7.48 8.20
CA CYS A 19 8.75 -8.91 8.35
C CYS A 19 10.17 -9.37 8.03
N LEU A 20 10.97 -8.51 7.40
CA LEU A 20 12.37 -8.77 7.03
C LEU A 20 13.35 -7.86 7.78
N SER A 21 12.95 -7.28 8.91
CA SER A 21 13.82 -6.43 9.71
C SER A 21 15.18 -7.08 9.95
N PRO A 22 16.30 -6.31 9.90
CA PRO A 22 17.60 -6.81 10.33
C PRO A 22 17.62 -7.21 11.81
N ASP A 23 16.73 -6.63 12.64
CA ASP A 23 16.46 -7.09 13.99
C ASP A 23 15.64 -8.40 13.93
N GLY A 24 16.26 -9.50 14.34
CA GLY A 24 15.64 -10.83 14.31
C GLY A 24 14.39 -10.94 15.17
N GLU A 25 14.39 -10.36 16.38
CA GLU A 25 13.24 -10.40 17.27
C GLU A 25 12.06 -9.58 16.73
N GLU A 26 12.33 -8.40 16.14
CA GLU A 26 11.31 -7.61 15.48
C GLU A 26 10.70 -8.38 14.30
N SER A 27 11.56 -9.00 13.49
CA SER A 27 11.13 -9.81 12.34
C SER A 27 10.24 -10.98 12.78
N GLU A 28 10.65 -11.76 13.78
CA GLU A 28 9.88 -12.91 14.29
C GLU A 28 8.53 -12.49 14.85
N ARG A 29 8.48 -11.46 15.72
CA ARG A 29 7.23 -10.91 16.26
C ARG A 29 6.30 -10.42 15.14
N SER A 30 6.86 -9.76 14.14
CA SER A 30 6.12 -9.23 12.99
C SER A 30 5.47 -10.35 12.17
N VAL A 31 6.22 -11.40 11.88
CA VAL A 31 5.75 -12.59 11.14
C VAL A 31 4.67 -13.33 11.93
N GLU A 32 4.90 -13.57 13.23
CA GLU A 32 3.94 -14.25 14.08
C GLU A 32 2.61 -13.48 14.16
N HIS A 33 2.68 -12.17 14.40
CA HIS A 33 1.47 -11.35 14.47
C HIS A 33 0.74 -11.28 13.12
N LEU A 34 1.46 -11.15 12.02
CA LEU A 34 0.84 -11.18 10.68
C LEU A 34 0.08 -12.50 10.44
N ARG A 35 0.65 -13.62 10.82
CA ARG A 35 -0.03 -14.94 10.73
C ARG A 35 -1.29 -14.98 11.59
N HIS A 36 -1.29 -14.38 12.79
CA HIS A 36 -2.48 -14.25 13.60
C HIS A 36 -3.55 -13.36 12.96
N VAL A 37 -3.17 -12.25 12.31
CA VAL A 37 -4.10 -11.37 11.58
C VAL A 37 -4.73 -12.12 10.41
N ILE A 38 -3.93 -12.86 9.63
CA ILE A 38 -4.44 -13.70 8.51
C ILE A 38 -5.43 -14.75 9.04
N ALA A 39 -5.08 -15.46 10.11
CA ALA A 39 -5.96 -16.47 10.72
C ALA A 39 -7.23 -15.88 11.39
N ALA A 40 -7.21 -14.61 11.75
CA ALA A 40 -8.35 -13.91 12.36
C ALA A 40 -9.36 -13.39 11.30
N ALA A 41 -8.91 -13.04 10.10
CA ALA A 41 -9.75 -12.46 9.07
C ALA A 41 -11.00 -13.31 8.73
N PRO A 42 -10.90 -14.64 8.49
CA PRO A 42 -12.07 -15.47 8.21
C PRO A 42 -13.05 -15.55 9.38
N LYS A 43 -12.57 -15.48 10.63
CA LYS A 43 -13.42 -15.48 11.83
C LYS A 43 -14.30 -14.22 11.91
N LEU A 44 -13.92 -13.16 11.22
CA LEU A 44 -14.65 -11.90 11.09
C LEU A 44 -15.45 -11.82 9.77
N GLY A 45 -15.45 -12.90 8.97
CA GLY A 45 -16.09 -12.92 7.66
C GLY A 45 -15.30 -12.12 6.59
N LEU A 46 -14.01 -11.89 6.81
CA LEU A 46 -13.16 -11.12 5.91
C LEU A 46 -12.23 -12.03 5.11
N THR A 47 -11.93 -11.62 3.89
CA THR A 47 -11.05 -12.36 2.96
C THR A 47 -9.82 -11.54 2.53
N GLN A 48 -9.61 -10.36 3.13
CA GLN A 48 -8.53 -9.45 2.75
C GLN A 48 -7.68 -9.05 3.96
N VAL A 49 -6.35 -9.16 3.81
CA VAL A 49 -5.36 -8.61 4.74
C VAL A 49 -4.35 -7.78 3.95
N ASN A 50 -4.14 -6.54 4.36
CA ASN A 50 -3.17 -5.64 3.74
C ASN A 50 -1.92 -5.50 4.62
N THR A 51 -0.73 -5.49 4.02
CA THR A 51 0.53 -5.51 4.75
C THR A 51 1.70 -5.01 3.88
N PHE A 52 2.91 -5.02 4.46
CA PHE A 52 4.18 -4.85 3.74
C PHE A 52 4.93 -6.19 3.63
N ILE A 53 5.76 -6.32 2.60
CA ILE A 53 6.74 -7.44 2.52
C ILE A 53 7.83 -7.27 3.58
N GLY A 54 8.25 -6.05 3.82
CA GLY A 54 9.40 -5.75 4.63
C GLY A 54 10.71 -5.73 3.84
N ARG A 55 11.80 -5.34 4.49
CA ARG A 55 13.16 -5.31 3.95
C ARG A 55 14.19 -5.27 5.06
N ASP A 56 15.26 -6.02 4.90
CA ASP A 56 16.53 -5.73 5.55
C ASP A 56 17.21 -4.60 4.75
N TYR A 57 17.05 -3.37 5.24
CA TYR A 57 17.54 -2.16 4.58
C TYR A 57 19.06 -2.05 4.57
N THR A 58 19.78 -2.92 5.29
CA THR A 58 21.24 -3.00 5.27
C THR A 58 21.76 -3.80 4.07
N LYS A 59 20.87 -4.45 3.31
CA LYS A 59 21.20 -5.37 2.22
C LYS A 59 20.61 -4.92 0.88
N SER A 60 21.23 -5.39 -0.19
CA SER A 60 20.67 -5.27 -1.54
C SER A 60 19.34 -6.01 -1.68
N VAL A 61 18.61 -5.75 -2.78
CA VAL A 61 17.39 -6.51 -3.10
C VAL A 61 17.70 -8.00 -3.25
N ASP A 62 18.75 -8.35 -3.96
CA ASP A 62 19.11 -9.75 -4.21
C ASP A 62 19.58 -10.48 -2.95
N ASP A 63 20.27 -9.80 -2.05
CA ASP A 63 20.69 -10.39 -0.76
C ASP A 63 19.51 -10.57 0.21
N ASN A 64 18.43 -9.81 0.06
CA ASN A 64 17.17 -10.03 0.79
C ASN A 64 16.40 -11.24 0.28
N TRP A 65 16.52 -11.58 -1.01
CA TRP A 65 15.60 -12.47 -1.71
C TRP A 65 15.51 -13.88 -1.12
N PRO A 66 16.60 -14.58 -0.79
CA PRO A 66 16.54 -15.92 -0.18
C PRO A 66 15.79 -15.92 1.15
N ARG A 67 16.03 -14.90 2.00
CA ARG A 67 15.32 -14.74 3.27
C ARG A 67 13.84 -14.40 3.05
N LEU A 68 13.55 -13.53 2.08
CA LEU A 68 12.18 -13.18 1.70
C LEU A 68 11.38 -14.44 1.36
N LEU A 69 11.88 -15.29 0.46
CA LEU A 69 11.19 -16.50 0.08
C LEU A 69 10.98 -17.45 1.28
N LYS A 70 12.00 -17.60 2.13
CA LYS A 70 11.92 -18.45 3.34
C LYS A 70 10.83 -17.94 4.32
N VAL A 71 10.71 -16.64 4.51
CA VAL A 71 9.75 -16.03 5.44
C VAL A 71 8.35 -16.00 4.84
N TRP A 72 8.23 -15.63 3.56
CA TRP A 72 6.93 -15.36 2.96
C TRP A 72 6.21 -16.60 2.42
N LYS A 73 6.93 -17.65 2.00
CA LYS A 73 6.27 -18.87 1.53
C LYS A 73 5.28 -19.46 2.55
N PRO A 74 5.63 -19.67 3.83
CA PRO A 74 4.67 -20.15 4.83
C PRO A 74 3.51 -19.17 5.13
N ILE A 75 3.71 -17.86 4.95
CA ILE A 75 2.66 -16.84 5.13
C ILE A 75 1.64 -16.94 3.99
N VAL A 76 2.13 -17.06 2.77
CA VAL A 76 1.31 -17.21 1.57
C VAL A 76 0.55 -18.53 1.58
N ASP A 77 1.21 -19.64 1.96
CA ASP A 77 0.56 -20.96 2.12
C ASP A 77 -0.57 -20.89 3.17
N LEU A 78 -0.38 -20.16 4.28
CA LEU A 78 -1.43 -19.93 5.27
C LEU A 78 -2.61 -19.14 4.69
N ALA A 79 -2.34 -18.10 3.90
CA ALA A 79 -3.37 -17.29 3.28
C ALA A 79 -4.21 -18.12 2.27
N GLU A 80 -3.58 -18.96 1.46
CA GLU A 80 -4.28 -19.89 0.57
C GLU A 80 -5.15 -20.88 1.34
N ASN A 81 -4.61 -21.51 2.39
CA ASN A 81 -5.33 -22.49 3.20
C ASN A 81 -6.54 -21.89 3.96
N THR A 82 -6.52 -20.59 4.21
CA THR A 82 -7.58 -19.87 4.92
C THR A 82 -8.51 -19.08 3.98
N GLY A 83 -8.27 -19.10 2.66
CA GLY A 83 -9.03 -18.33 1.67
C GLY A 83 -8.84 -16.81 1.79
N VAL A 84 -7.73 -16.37 2.40
CA VAL A 84 -7.41 -14.95 2.58
C VAL A 84 -6.52 -14.49 1.43
N ARG A 85 -6.79 -13.30 0.90
CA ARG A 85 -5.91 -12.59 -0.04
C ARG A 85 -5.03 -11.62 0.72
N ILE A 86 -3.76 -11.56 0.36
CA ILE A 86 -2.79 -10.63 0.91
C ILE A 86 -2.53 -9.51 -0.10
N GLY A 87 -2.88 -8.28 0.25
CA GLY A 87 -2.56 -7.07 -0.51
C GLY A 87 -1.27 -6.43 0.02
N ILE A 88 -0.21 -6.47 -0.79
CA ILE A 88 1.05 -5.80 -0.44
C ILE A 88 0.97 -4.35 -0.87
N GLU A 89 1.14 -3.44 0.07
CA GLU A 89 1.23 -2.02 -0.26
C GLU A 89 2.59 -1.70 -0.86
N ASN A 90 2.59 -0.87 -1.89
CA ASN A 90 3.77 -0.47 -2.63
C ASN A 90 4.55 0.71 -2.00
N CYS A 91 4.24 1.06 -0.76
CA CYS A 91 4.97 2.06 0.00
C CYS A 91 6.43 1.62 0.26
N PRO A 92 7.45 2.41 -0.09
CA PRO A 92 8.84 2.07 0.24
C PRO A 92 9.18 2.23 1.73
N MET A 93 8.31 2.81 2.55
CA MET A 93 8.47 3.00 4.00
C MET A 93 9.69 3.84 4.38
N LEU A 94 9.74 5.06 3.90
CA LEU A 94 10.81 6.03 4.13
C LEU A 94 10.53 6.86 5.39
N PHE A 95 10.92 6.38 6.56
CA PHE A 95 10.69 7.09 7.82
C PHE A 95 11.80 8.08 8.18
N THR A 96 13.05 7.79 7.80
CA THR A 96 14.20 8.63 8.10
C THR A 96 15.09 8.82 6.88
N LYS A 97 15.97 9.81 6.93
CA LYS A 97 16.96 10.05 5.87
C LYS A 97 17.96 8.90 5.71
N ASP A 98 18.18 8.14 6.79
CA ASP A 98 19.15 7.04 6.81
C ASP A 98 18.60 5.77 6.13
N GLU A 99 17.30 5.71 5.89
CA GLU A 99 16.66 4.57 5.23
C GLU A 99 16.77 4.62 3.70
N TRP A 100 17.20 5.73 3.13
CA TRP A 100 17.42 5.86 1.69
C TRP A 100 18.75 5.19 1.26
N PRO A 101 18.81 4.50 0.08
CA PRO A 101 17.75 4.47 -0.96
C PRO A 101 16.69 3.38 -0.84
N GLY A 102 16.61 2.63 0.18
CA GLY A 102 15.84 1.40 0.15
C GLY A 102 14.55 1.33 0.98
N GLY A 103 14.45 2.15 2.02
CA GLY A 103 13.32 2.04 2.95
C GLY A 103 13.18 0.67 3.60
N LYS A 104 12.04 0.43 4.27
CA LYS A 104 11.76 -0.81 5.03
C LYS A 104 10.80 -1.76 4.31
N ASN A 105 10.42 -1.47 3.07
CA ASN A 105 9.58 -2.35 2.26
C ASN A 105 10.15 -2.49 0.85
N ILE A 106 10.41 -3.73 0.45
CA ILE A 106 11.04 -4.04 -0.84
C ILE A 106 10.08 -3.96 -2.02
N ALA A 107 8.76 -4.09 -1.79
CA ALA A 107 7.75 -4.20 -2.84
C ALA A 107 7.33 -2.85 -3.44
N SER A 108 8.27 -1.97 -3.77
CA SER A 108 8.02 -0.59 -4.17
C SER A 108 7.99 -0.32 -5.68
N SER A 109 8.12 -1.36 -6.51
CA SER A 109 8.13 -1.19 -7.97
C SER A 109 7.55 -2.38 -8.74
N PRO A 110 7.03 -2.15 -9.97
CA PRO A 110 6.51 -3.21 -10.84
C PRO A 110 7.50 -4.33 -11.14
N ALA A 111 8.79 -4.04 -11.23
CA ALA A 111 9.83 -5.04 -11.44
C ALA A 111 9.91 -6.03 -10.26
N ILE A 112 9.84 -5.51 -9.05
CA ILE A 112 9.83 -6.33 -7.83
C ILE A 112 8.52 -7.12 -7.71
N TRP A 113 7.37 -6.53 -8.05
CA TRP A 113 6.08 -7.24 -7.98
C TRP A 113 6.04 -8.43 -8.94
N ARG A 114 6.54 -8.28 -10.17
CA ARG A 114 6.64 -9.41 -11.12
C ARG A 114 7.47 -10.56 -10.53
N ARG A 115 8.62 -10.24 -9.94
CA ARG A 115 9.49 -11.23 -9.30
C ARG A 115 8.81 -11.88 -8.09
N LEU A 116 8.15 -11.11 -7.22
CA LEU A 116 7.40 -11.63 -6.07
C LEU A 116 6.30 -12.61 -6.49
N PHE A 117 5.49 -12.22 -7.46
CA PHE A 117 4.37 -13.05 -7.93
C PHE A 117 4.85 -14.31 -8.65
N SER A 118 5.95 -14.20 -9.41
CA SER A 118 6.58 -15.35 -10.04
C SER A 118 7.15 -16.35 -9.02
N ASP A 119 7.92 -15.84 -8.05
CA ASP A 119 8.73 -16.71 -7.19
C ASP A 119 7.93 -17.27 -5.99
N LEU A 120 6.91 -16.56 -5.51
CA LEU A 120 5.99 -17.05 -4.48
C LEU A 120 4.81 -17.84 -5.07
N GLY A 121 4.46 -17.62 -6.34
CA GLY A 121 3.57 -18.45 -7.14
C GLY A 121 2.09 -18.49 -6.72
N SER A 122 1.65 -17.64 -5.80
CA SER A 122 0.31 -17.69 -5.22
C SER A 122 -0.68 -16.73 -5.90
N PRO A 123 -1.91 -17.19 -6.21
CA PRO A 123 -2.97 -16.31 -6.64
C PRO A 123 -3.52 -15.41 -5.52
N ASN A 124 -3.27 -15.77 -4.26
CA ASN A 124 -3.73 -15.04 -3.09
C ASN A 124 -2.78 -13.90 -2.67
N LEU A 125 -1.66 -13.73 -3.38
CA LEU A 125 -0.74 -12.61 -3.19
C LEU A 125 -0.95 -11.57 -4.30
N GLY A 126 -1.21 -10.33 -3.92
CA GLY A 126 -1.44 -9.20 -4.82
C GLY A 126 -1.05 -7.88 -4.18
N LEU A 127 -1.66 -6.81 -4.64
CA LEU A 127 -1.34 -5.44 -4.22
C LEU A 127 -2.48 -4.82 -3.42
N ASN A 128 -2.12 -4.05 -2.43
CA ASN A 128 -2.85 -2.89 -1.96
C ASN A 128 -2.22 -1.68 -2.66
N TYR A 129 -2.82 -1.24 -3.76
CA TYR A 129 -2.18 -0.28 -4.66
C TYR A 129 -2.40 1.16 -4.22
N ASP A 130 -1.30 1.89 -4.02
CA ASP A 130 -1.30 3.31 -3.72
C ASP A 130 -0.55 4.07 -4.82
N PRO A 131 -1.24 4.91 -5.62
CA PRO A 131 -0.62 5.66 -6.71
C PRO A 131 0.36 6.73 -6.23
N SER A 132 0.21 7.25 -5.00
CA SER A 132 1.08 8.30 -4.47
C SER A 132 2.53 7.87 -4.38
N HIS A 133 2.76 6.59 -4.08
CA HIS A 133 4.11 6.02 -3.99
C HIS A 133 4.79 5.84 -5.35
N MET A 134 4.04 5.88 -6.44
CA MET A 134 4.60 5.88 -7.79
C MET A 134 5.02 7.29 -8.20
N VAL A 135 4.19 8.28 -7.89
CA VAL A 135 4.38 9.68 -8.33
C VAL A 135 5.69 10.27 -7.81
N PHE A 136 5.97 10.17 -6.51
CA PHE A 136 7.21 10.75 -5.98
C PHE A 136 8.47 9.96 -6.38
N GLN A 137 8.32 8.73 -6.84
CA GLN A 137 9.41 7.96 -7.46
C GLN A 137 9.55 8.23 -8.97
N CYS A 138 8.83 9.21 -9.50
CA CYS A 138 8.81 9.56 -10.93
C CYS A 138 8.38 8.40 -11.85
N MET A 139 7.52 7.50 -11.35
CA MET A 139 6.96 6.38 -12.11
C MET A 139 5.53 6.69 -12.57
N ASP A 140 5.14 6.10 -13.70
CA ASP A 140 3.74 6.11 -14.13
C ASP A 140 2.87 5.32 -13.15
N TYR A 141 1.80 5.92 -12.66
CA TYR A 141 0.86 5.29 -11.74
C TYR A 141 -0.39 4.71 -12.43
N LEU A 142 -0.55 4.89 -13.74
CA LEU A 142 -1.67 4.35 -14.51
C LEU A 142 -1.31 3.01 -15.18
N GLN A 143 -0.12 2.90 -15.76
CA GLN A 143 0.30 1.68 -16.44
C GLN A 143 0.35 0.45 -15.52
N PRO A 144 0.85 0.53 -14.27
CA PRO A 144 0.82 -0.62 -13.39
C PRO A 144 -0.58 -1.16 -13.08
N MET A 145 -1.61 -0.31 -13.09
CA MET A 145 -2.99 -0.79 -12.91
C MET A 145 -3.43 -1.69 -14.06
N ARG A 146 -3.05 -1.38 -15.30
CA ARG A 146 -3.33 -2.22 -16.47
C ARG A 146 -2.56 -3.53 -16.43
N ASP A 147 -1.28 -3.46 -16.05
CA ASP A 147 -0.38 -4.61 -16.06
C ASP A 147 -0.69 -5.62 -14.93
N PHE A 148 -1.27 -5.16 -13.82
CA PHE A 148 -1.45 -5.95 -12.60
C PHE A 148 -2.89 -5.97 -12.09
N ILE A 149 -3.88 -5.67 -12.91
CA ILE A 149 -5.27 -5.55 -12.44
C ILE A 149 -5.77 -6.81 -11.73
N ASP A 150 -5.41 -8.00 -12.21
CA ASP A 150 -5.77 -9.28 -11.59
C ASP A 150 -5.10 -9.50 -10.23
N ARG A 151 -4.14 -8.66 -9.89
CA ARG A 151 -3.37 -8.67 -8.64
C ARG A 151 -3.67 -7.47 -7.74
N ILE A 152 -4.46 -6.50 -8.17
CA ILE A 152 -4.88 -5.38 -7.32
C ILE A 152 -6.11 -5.81 -6.53
N PHE A 153 -5.94 -6.05 -5.24
CA PHE A 153 -7.00 -6.52 -4.36
C PHE A 153 -7.62 -5.40 -3.53
N HIS A 154 -6.87 -4.33 -3.34
CA HIS A 154 -7.26 -3.15 -2.57
C HIS A 154 -6.55 -1.92 -3.14
N VAL A 155 -7.14 -0.74 -2.96
CA VAL A 155 -6.56 0.53 -3.40
C VAL A 155 -6.57 1.51 -2.24
N HIS A 156 -5.43 2.17 -2.01
CA HIS A 156 -5.38 3.38 -1.19
C HIS A 156 -5.54 4.63 -2.06
N ALA A 157 -6.48 5.48 -1.67
CA ALA A 157 -6.66 6.80 -2.25
C ALA A 157 -5.95 7.84 -1.36
N LYS A 158 -4.66 7.95 -1.59
CA LYS A 158 -3.77 8.97 -1.04
C LYS A 158 -3.17 9.76 -2.19
N ASP A 159 -3.13 11.06 -2.06
CA ASP A 159 -2.48 11.93 -3.02
C ASP A 159 -1.08 12.35 -2.56
N VAL A 160 -0.32 12.93 -3.44
CA VAL A 160 1.01 13.44 -3.17
C VAL A 160 1.31 14.63 -4.05
N ARG A 161 1.97 15.63 -3.51
CA ARG A 161 2.49 16.76 -4.27
C ARG A 161 4.01 16.68 -4.30
N VAL A 162 4.58 16.70 -5.51
CA VAL A 162 6.01 16.85 -5.75
C VAL A 162 6.34 18.33 -5.90
N ASP A 163 7.18 18.85 -5.03
CA ASP A 163 7.71 20.20 -5.12
C ASP A 163 8.84 20.22 -6.16
N GLN A 164 8.51 20.63 -7.37
CA GLN A 164 9.45 20.62 -8.49
C GLN A 164 10.66 21.53 -8.25
N HIS A 165 10.49 22.64 -7.53
CA HIS A 165 11.61 23.53 -7.19
C HIS A 165 12.61 22.80 -6.26
N LYS A 166 12.11 22.13 -5.23
CA LYS A 166 12.98 21.34 -4.34
C LYS A 166 13.61 20.15 -5.05
N LEU A 167 12.84 19.45 -5.90
CA LEU A 167 13.38 18.35 -6.70
C LEU A 167 14.52 18.81 -7.61
N ASN A 168 14.39 19.97 -8.23
CA ASN A 168 15.44 20.57 -9.08
C ASN A 168 16.68 20.98 -8.28
N ASP A 169 16.51 21.31 -7.00
CA ASP A 169 17.60 21.70 -6.11
C ASP A 169 18.39 20.49 -5.58
N VAL A 170 17.70 19.44 -5.16
CA VAL A 170 18.32 18.27 -4.50
C VAL A 170 18.52 17.07 -5.42
N GLY A 171 17.77 16.97 -6.52
CA GLY A 171 17.81 15.87 -7.48
C GLY A 171 17.10 14.59 -7.01
N VAL A 172 16.88 13.66 -7.94
CA VAL A 172 16.15 12.39 -7.71
C VAL A 172 16.88 11.39 -6.81
N PHE A 173 18.19 11.59 -6.60
CA PHE A 173 18.98 10.75 -5.68
C PHE A 173 18.91 11.21 -4.23
N ALA A 174 18.30 12.36 -3.97
CA ALA A 174 18.04 12.83 -2.62
C ALA A 174 16.91 12.04 -1.96
N HIS A 175 16.85 12.09 -0.63
CA HIS A 175 15.76 11.45 0.10
C HIS A 175 14.41 12.03 -0.32
N PRO A 176 13.42 11.21 -0.72
CA PRO A 176 12.16 11.70 -1.28
C PRO A 176 11.39 12.69 -0.39
N ASN A 177 11.48 12.56 0.94
CA ASN A 177 10.83 13.50 1.88
C ASN A 177 11.34 14.94 1.77
N LEU A 178 12.43 15.18 1.03
CA LEU A 178 12.93 16.54 0.78
C LEU A 178 12.13 17.27 -0.30
N TYR A 179 11.49 16.54 -1.24
CA TYR A 179 10.81 17.14 -2.37
C TYR A 179 9.34 16.71 -2.56
N HIS A 180 8.82 15.78 -1.73
CA HIS A 180 7.40 15.45 -1.80
C HIS A 180 6.66 15.68 -0.48
N THR A 181 5.35 15.80 -0.56
CA THR A 181 4.48 15.95 0.59
C THR A 181 3.18 15.17 0.34
N PRO A 182 2.79 14.23 1.23
CA PRO A 182 1.49 13.57 1.15
C PRO A 182 0.34 14.58 1.20
N LYS A 183 -0.74 14.29 0.48
CA LYS A 183 -1.91 15.15 0.33
C LYS A 183 -3.21 14.34 0.36
N LEU A 184 -4.29 15.00 0.72
CA LEU A 184 -5.62 14.44 0.48
C LEU A 184 -5.89 14.33 -1.01
N PRO A 185 -6.70 13.35 -1.45
CA PRO A 185 -7.13 13.22 -2.83
C PRO A 185 -7.66 14.53 -3.43
N GLY A 186 -7.08 14.92 -4.57
CA GLY A 186 -7.38 16.17 -5.27
C GLY A 186 -6.57 17.40 -4.83
N LEU A 187 -5.68 17.26 -3.84
CA LEU A 187 -4.79 18.34 -3.39
C LEU A 187 -3.32 18.11 -3.79
N GLY A 188 -3.04 17.07 -4.57
CA GLY A 188 -1.73 16.72 -5.07
C GLY A 188 -1.67 16.63 -6.59
N ASP A 189 -0.81 15.76 -7.10
CA ASP A 189 -0.47 15.66 -8.52
C ASP A 189 -1.14 14.46 -9.23
N ILE A 190 -1.97 13.68 -8.52
CA ILE A 190 -2.68 12.55 -9.10
C ILE A 190 -3.95 13.04 -9.83
N ASP A 191 -4.05 12.71 -11.12
CA ASP A 191 -5.28 12.89 -11.88
C ASP A 191 -6.27 11.76 -11.55
N TRP A 192 -7.10 12.00 -10.54
CA TRP A 192 -8.06 11.01 -10.07
C TRP A 192 -9.13 10.66 -11.12
N GLY A 193 -9.46 11.58 -12.00
CA GLY A 193 -10.36 11.30 -13.12
C GLY A 193 -9.79 10.23 -14.04
N LYS A 194 -8.53 10.37 -14.46
CA LYS A 194 -7.84 9.33 -15.24
C LYS A 194 -7.63 8.05 -14.44
N PHE A 195 -7.28 8.18 -13.16
CA PHE A 195 -7.08 7.02 -12.28
C PHE A 195 -8.34 6.14 -12.25
N PHE A 196 -9.49 6.71 -11.92
CA PHE A 196 -10.74 5.95 -11.87
C PHE A 196 -11.22 5.48 -13.24
N SER A 197 -10.99 6.24 -14.31
CA SER A 197 -11.28 5.79 -15.66
C SER A 197 -10.50 4.52 -16.00
N VAL A 198 -9.19 4.50 -15.75
CA VAL A 198 -8.35 3.32 -15.99
C VAL A 198 -8.74 2.14 -15.10
N LEU A 199 -9.05 2.41 -13.84
CA LEU A 199 -9.47 1.39 -12.88
C LEU A 199 -10.80 0.72 -13.31
N GLY A 200 -11.75 1.54 -13.79
CA GLY A 200 -13.03 1.09 -14.33
C GLY A 200 -12.87 0.31 -15.64
N ASP A 201 -12.08 0.83 -16.59
CA ASP A 201 -11.79 0.16 -17.86
C ASP A 201 -11.14 -1.21 -17.66
N ALA A 202 -10.33 -1.33 -16.61
CA ALA A 202 -9.68 -2.59 -16.22
C ALA A 202 -10.62 -3.54 -15.46
N GLY A 203 -11.85 -3.13 -15.13
CA GLY A 203 -12.86 -3.97 -14.48
C GLY A 203 -12.65 -4.16 -12.97
N TYR A 204 -11.97 -3.25 -12.30
CA TYR A 204 -11.77 -3.33 -10.85
C TYR A 204 -13.09 -3.22 -10.09
N GLN A 205 -13.32 -4.14 -9.15
CA GLN A 205 -14.51 -4.19 -8.29
C GLN A 205 -14.17 -4.19 -6.79
N GLY A 206 -12.91 -3.97 -6.45
CA GLY A 206 -12.44 -3.99 -5.07
C GLY A 206 -12.67 -2.65 -4.34
N PRO A 207 -12.35 -2.60 -3.05
CA PRO A 207 -12.49 -1.39 -2.26
C PRO A 207 -11.41 -0.35 -2.60
N VAL A 208 -11.81 0.93 -2.51
CA VAL A 208 -10.91 2.09 -2.56
C VAL A 208 -11.04 2.82 -1.22
N CYS A 209 -9.97 2.83 -0.43
CA CYS A 209 -9.95 3.43 0.89
C CYS A 209 -9.15 4.74 0.89
N VAL A 210 -9.76 5.81 1.39
CA VAL A 210 -9.03 7.07 1.63
C VAL A 210 -8.01 6.88 2.74
N GLU A 211 -6.77 7.24 2.47
CA GLU A 211 -5.71 7.33 3.46
C GLU A 211 -5.37 8.79 3.73
N VAL A 212 -5.50 9.20 5.01
CA VAL A 212 -5.26 10.59 5.43
C VAL A 212 -3.84 10.71 5.99
N GLU A 213 -2.96 11.29 5.18
CA GLU A 213 -1.57 11.62 5.55
C GLU A 213 -1.23 13.08 5.22
N ASP A 214 -2.18 14.00 5.29
CA ASP A 214 -1.93 15.43 5.11
C ASP A 214 -1.82 16.14 6.45
N ARG A 215 -0.63 16.65 6.77
CA ARG A 215 -0.30 17.30 8.06
C ARG A 215 -1.26 18.43 8.44
N ILE A 216 -1.88 19.08 7.48
CA ILE A 216 -2.85 20.15 7.74
C ILE A 216 -4.09 19.61 8.48
N TYR A 217 -4.41 18.32 8.25
CA TYR A 217 -5.62 17.67 8.77
C TYR A 217 -5.36 16.72 9.95
N GLU A 218 -4.10 16.52 10.36
CA GLU A 218 -3.76 15.54 11.41
C GLU A 218 -3.95 16.08 12.85
N GLY A 219 -4.12 17.38 13.02
CA GLY A 219 -4.06 18.07 14.32
C GLY A 219 -5.17 17.72 15.31
N SER A 220 -6.36 17.29 14.84
CA SER A 220 -7.50 16.92 15.71
C SER A 220 -8.40 15.88 15.06
N ILE A 221 -9.30 15.25 15.85
CA ILE A 221 -10.32 14.33 15.34
C ILE A 221 -11.28 15.05 14.40
N GLU A 222 -11.65 16.28 14.69
CA GLU A 222 -12.53 17.09 13.86
C GLU A 222 -11.90 17.32 12.47
N ASN A 223 -10.61 17.68 12.43
CA ASN A 223 -9.88 17.86 11.18
C ASN A 223 -9.78 16.54 10.37
N ARG A 224 -9.49 15.43 11.04
CA ARG A 224 -9.45 14.12 10.38
C ARG A 224 -10.82 13.71 9.84
N THR A 225 -11.88 13.95 10.59
CA THR A 225 -13.26 13.69 10.13
C THR A 225 -13.63 14.58 8.95
N ALA A 226 -13.27 15.87 9.00
CA ALA A 226 -13.48 16.80 7.89
C ALA A 226 -12.70 16.38 6.64
N SER A 227 -11.46 15.90 6.79
CA SER A 227 -10.64 15.43 5.68
C SER A 227 -11.23 14.19 4.99
N LEU A 228 -11.77 13.24 5.75
CA LEU A 228 -12.46 12.07 5.19
C LEU A 228 -13.70 12.51 4.41
N ALA A 229 -14.51 13.41 4.98
CA ALA A 229 -15.71 13.94 4.30
C ALA A 229 -15.35 14.73 3.02
N GLN A 230 -14.24 15.49 3.04
CA GLN A 230 -13.74 16.20 1.86
C GLN A 230 -13.26 15.21 0.77
N SER A 231 -12.45 14.23 1.14
CA SER A 231 -11.94 13.22 0.22
C SER A 231 -13.07 12.39 -0.40
N TYR A 232 -14.05 11.99 0.40
CA TYR A 232 -15.25 11.29 -0.09
C TYR A 232 -16.01 12.12 -1.12
N ARG A 233 -16.32 13.38 -0.83
CA ARG A 233 -17.02 14.28 -1.78
C ARG A 233 -16.25 14.48 -3.07
N TYR A 234 -14.94 14.57 -3.00
CA TYR A 234 -14.09 14.74 -4.17
C TYR A 234 -14.05 13.44 -5.02
N LEU A 235 -13.83 12.29 -4.39
CA LEU A 235 -13.67 11.03 -5.12
C LEU A 235 -15.00 10.45 -5.63
N SER A 236 -16.12 10.70 -4.92
CA SER A 236 -17.43 10.17 -5.30
C SER A 236 -17.94 10.68 -6.65
N GLN A 237 -17.40 11.78 -7.18
CA GLN A 237 -17.73 12.26 -8.52
C GLN A 237 -17.19 11.35 -9.64
N PHE A 238 -16.25 10.47 -9.36
CA PHE A 238 -15.63 9.56 -10.33
C PHE A 238 -16.14 8.13 -10.23
N VAL A 239 -16.92 7.79 -9.20
CA VAL A 239 -17.53 6.47 -9.04
C VAL A 239 -19.02 6.59 -9.28
N GLY A 240 -19.60 5.61 -10.00
CA GLY A 240 -21.04 5.56 -10.25
C GLY A 240 -21.81 5.44 -8.91
N SER A 241 -22.99 6.04 -8.83
CA SER A 241 -23.95 5.74 -7.77
C SER A 241 -24.47 4.33 -7.94
N GLU A 242 -24.36 3.49 -6.89
CA GLU A 242 -25.09 2.24 -6.81
C GLU A 242 -26.61 2.48 -6.80
#